data_1893df73f46f85e102a8df744d592b76
#
_entry.id   1893df73f46f85e102a8df744d592b76
#
_cell.length_a   1.000
_cell.length_b   1.000
_cell.length_c   1.000
_cell.angle_alpha   90.00
_cell.angle_beta   90.00
_cell.angle_gamma   90.00
#
_symmetry.space_group_name_H-M   'P 1'
#
loop_
_entity.id
_entity.type
_entity.pdbx_description
1 polymer ?
#
loop_
_entity_poly.entity_id
_entity_poly.type
_entity_poly.pdbx_seq_one_letter_code
_entity_poly.pdbx_strand_id
1 'polypeptide(L)'
;MYLQDVNSVYDIVWDNRGGNIVTYADVHKQGEFEWSKYNFEIADVDMLFRQFENAFGECKRCLEAKISLPAYDYCMLAAHTFNVLDARGAISVTQRQDYILKIRELAKECALTYKASIDAAAQNDAKGE
;
A
#
# COMPACT_ATOMS: atom_id res chain seq x y z
N MET A 1 -2.30 26.94 9.86
CA MET A 1 -3.27 27.74 9.10
C MET A 1 -3.45 29.16 9.62
N TYR A 2 -3.35 29.37 10.92
CA TYR A 2 -3.51 30.70 11.51
C TYR A 2 -2.55 31.75 10.99
N LEU A 3 -1.28 31.36 10.78
CA LEU A 3 -0.24 32.31 10.37
C LEU A 3 -0.34 32.76 8.92
N GLN A 4 -1.09 32.05 8.10
CA GLN A 4 -1.22 32.33 6.68
C GLN A 4 -2.63 32.78 6.28
N ASP A 5 -3.58 32.80 7.23
CA ASP A 5 -4.95 33.22 7.01
C ASP A 5 -5.56 32.50 5.79
N VAL A 6 -5.42 31.17 5.75
CA VAL A 6 -5.91 30.36 4.65
C VAL A 6 -7.21 29.66 5.02
N ASN A 7 -8.06 29.42 4.04
CA ASN A 7 -9.37 28.80 4.24
C ASN A 7 -9.31 27.27 4.26
N SER A 8 -8.24 26.68 3.76
CA SER A 8 -8.11 25.24 3.58
C SER A 8 -6.63 24.86 3.68
N VAL A 9 -6.36 23.60 4.05
CA VAL A 9 -5.00 23.07 4.06
C VAL A 9 -4.36 23.14 2.66
N TYR A 10 -5.17 23.11 1.61
CA TYR A 10 -4.67 23.19 0.23
C TYR A 10 -4.13 24.57 -0.12
N ASP A 11 -4.49 25.59 0.63
CA ASP A 11 -4.00 26.95 0.39
C ASP A 11 -2.71 27.27 1.15
N ILE A 12 -2.20 26.33 1.93
CA ILE A 12 -0.93 26.52 2.65
C ILE A 12 0.20 26.69 1.64
N VAL A 13 0.99 27.74 1.84
CA VAL A 13 2.11 28.07 0.96
C VAL A 13 3.30 27.18 1.31
N TRP A 14 3.79 26.39 0.34
CA TRP A 14 4.98 25.55 0.49
C TRP A 14 6.25 26.36 0.22
N ASP A 15 6.23 27.22 -0.80
CA ASP A 15 7.39 27.98 -1.21
C ASP A 15 6.92 29.25 -1.93
N ASN A 16 7.52 30.39 -1.60
CA ASN A 16 7.25 31.64 -2.29
C ASN A 16 8.52 32.33 -2.76
N ARG A 17 9.59 31.59 -2.98
CA ARG A 17 10.85 32.10 -3.44
C ARG A 17 10.77 32.54 -4.90
N GLY A 18 11.51 33.60 -5.24
CA GLY A 18 11.60 34.07 -6.60
C GLY A 18 10.31 34.62 -7.20
N GLY A 19 9.34 34.96 -6.37
CA GLY A 19 8.06 35.51 -6.83
C GLY A 19 7.05 34.45 -7.27
N ASN A 20 7.40 33.16 -7.20
CA ASN A 20 6.48 32.06 -7.48
C ASN A 20 6.01 31.45 -6.17
N ILE A 21 4.69 31.33 -6.02
CA ILE A 21 4.07 30.74 -4.83
C ILE A 21 3.64 29.33 -5.19
N VAL A 22 4.16 28.34 -4.42
CA VAL A 22 3.77 26.95 -4.55
C VAL A 22 2.98 26.55 -3.31
N THR A 23 1.74 26.15 -3.47
CA THR A 23 0.86 25.76 -2.38
C THR A 23 0.84 24.23 -2.24
N TYR A 24 0.33 23.76 -1.09
CA TYR A 24 0.08 22.33 -0.89
C TYR A 24 -0.85 21.77 -1.97
N ALA A 25 -1.86 22.57 -2.39
CA ALA A 25 -2.77 22.16 -3.45
C ALA A 25 -2.05 21.90 -4.77
N ASP A 26 -1.09 22.75 -5.13
CA ASP A 26 -0.33 22.59 -6.37
C ASP A 26 0.46 21.28 -6.37
N VAL A 27 1.16 21.00 -5.29
CA VAL A 27 1.96 19.77 -5.15
C VAL A 27 1.05 18.54 -5.11
N HIS A 28 -0.05 18.59 -4.37
CA HIS A 28 -0.98 17.48 -4.21
C HIS A 28 -1.67 17.14 -5.54
N LYS A 29 -2.14 18.14 -6.27
CA LYS A 29 -2.77 17.95 -7.58
C LYS A 29 -1.78 17.37 -8.59
N GLN A 30 -0.55 17.85 -8.58
CA GLN A 30 0.51 17.33 -9.46
C GLN A 30 0.80 15.87 -9.13
N GLY A 31 0.88 15.52 -7.84
CA GLY A 31 1.09 14.15 -7.40
C GLY A 31 -0.03 13.22 -7.85
N GLU A 32 -1.29 13.63 -7.67
CA GLU A 32 -2.44 12.85 -8.12
C GLU A 32 -2.41 12.62 -9.62
N PHE A 33 -2.11 13.66 -10.40
CA PHE A 33 -2.03 13.56 -11.85
C PHE A 33 -0.92 12.61 -12.29
N GLU A 34 0.27 12.74 -11.73
CA GLU A 34 1.41 11.91 -12.09
C GLU A 34 1.21 10.45 -11.72
N TRP A 35 0.69 10.17 -10.52
CA TRP A 35 0.41 8.81 -10.10
C TRP A 35 -0.70 8.17 -10.92
N SER A 36 -1.73 8.93 -11.28
CA SER A 36 -2.78 8.43 -12.16
C SER A 36 -2.22 8.09 -13.53
N LYS A 37 -1.41 8.98 -14.09
CA LYS A 37 -0.77 8.73 -15.38
C LYS A 37 0.14 7.52 -15.33
N TYR A 38 0.96 7.40 -14.28
CA TYR A 38 1.82 6.25 -14.08
C TYR A 38 1.01 4.97 -14.03
N ASN A 39 -0.03 4.93 -13.21
CA ASN A 39 -0.82 3.73 -13.02
C ASN A 39 -1.55 3.29 -14.28
N PHE A 40 -2.08 4.24 -15.08
CA PHE A 40 -2.93 3.91 -16.22
C PHE A 40 -2.19 3.88 -17.54
N GLU A 41 -1.07 4.57 -17.69
CA GLU A 41 -0.41 4.72 -19.00
C GLU A 41 1.06 4.27 -19.04
N ILE A 42 1.82 4.55 -17.98
CA ILE A 42 3.28 4.42 -17.98
C ILE A 42 3.76 3.11 -17.36
N ALA A 43 3.09 2.63 -16.29
CA ALA A 43 3.56 1.47 -15.55
C ALA A 43 3.77 0.26 -16.46
N ASP A 44 4.93 -0.39 -16.31
CA ASP A 44 5.29 -1.59 -17.06
C ASP A 44 4.52 -2.79 -16.52
N VAL A 45 3.64 -3.37 -17.33
CA VAL A 45 2.78 -4.49 -16.94
C VAL A 45 3.61 -5.70 -16.54
N ASP A 46 4.66 -6.03 -17.29
CA ASP A 46 5.51 -7.19 -16.94
C ASP A 46 6.20 -6.98 -15.61
N MET A 47 6.68 -5.77 -15.33
CA MET A 47 7.28 -5.41 -14.05
C MET A 47 6.25 -5.56 -12.92
N LEU A 48 5.01 -5.14 -13.15
CA LEU A 48 3.94 -5.25 -12.16
C LEU A 48 3.61 -6.69 -11.84
N PHE A 49 3.55 -7.58 -12.84
CA PHE A 49 3.36 -9.00 -12.59
C PHE A 49 4.49 -9.59 -11.75
N ARG A 50 5.75 -9.23 -12.06
CA ARG A 50 6.89 -9.67 -11.25
C ARG A 50 6.83 -9.12 -9.84
N GLN A 51 6.43 -7.87 -9.69
CA GLN A 51 6.26 -7.24 -8.38
C GLN A 51 5.20 -7.96 -7.54
N PHE A 52 4.09 -8.32 -8.17
CA PHE A 52 3.05 -9.09 -7.48
C PHE A 52 3.60 -10.44 -7.00
N GLU A 53 4.26 -11.19 -7.87
CA GLU A 53 4.81 -12.50 -7.52
C GLU A 53 5.85 -12.38 -6.41
N ASN A 54 6.71 -11.37 -6.47
CA ASN A 54 7.73 -11.13 -5.45
C ASN A 54 7.09 -10.76 -4.11
N ALA A 55 6.10 -9.88 -4.12
CA ALA A 55 5.39 -9.48 -2.91
C ALA A 55 4.63 -10.65 -2.29
N PHE A 56 3.97 -11.46 -3.11
CA PHE A 56 3.24 -12.64 -2.68
C PHE A 56 4.18 -13.64 -2.01
N GLY A 57 5.31 -13.94 -2.66
CA GLY A 57 6.30 -14.87 -2.13
C GLY A 57 6.94 -14.36 -0.83
N GLU A 58 7.25 -13.08 -0.77
CA GLU A 58 7.86 -12.49 0.43
C GLU A 58 6.87 -12.47 1.60
N CYS A 59 5.60 -12.18 1.32
CA CYS A 59 4.56 -12.26 2.34
C CYS A 59 4.50 -13.67 2.94
N LYS A 60 4.53 -14.71 2.11
CA LYS A 60 4.52 -16.09 2.58
C LYS A 60 5.75 -16.44 3.41
N ARG A 61 6.92 -15.95 3.00
CA ARG A 61 8.16 -16.17 3.76
C ARG A 61 8.07 -15.52 5.15
N CYS A 62 7.52 -14.32 5.22
CA CYS A 62 7.31 -13.64 6.50
C CYS A 62 6.31 -14.39 7.39
N LEU A 63 5.25 -14.95 6.80
CA LEU A 63 4.27 -15.75 7.54
C LEU A 63 4.90 -17.03 8.08
N GLU A 64 5.76 -17.70 7.30
CA GLU A 64 6.49 -18.87 7.76
C GLU A 64 7.40 -18.55 8.93
N ALA A 65 8.00 -17.36 8.92
CA ALA A 65 8.85 -16.87 10.02
C ALA A 65 8.02 -16.30 11.18
N LYS A 66 6.70 -16.27 11.06
CA LYS A 66 5.75 -15.78 12.07
C LYS A 66 5.96 -14.30 12.39
N ILE A 67 6.36 -13.49 11.41
CA ILE A 67 6.48 -12.04 11.53
C ILE A 67 5.32 -11.39 10.76
N SER A 68 4.29 -10.96 11.48
CA SER A 68 3.03 -10.53 10.87
C SER A 68 3.07 -9.15 10.24
N LEU A 69 3.81 -8.20 10.83
CA LEU A 69 3.79 -6.82 10.32
C LEU A 69 4.48 -6.69 8.96
N PRO A 70 5.71 -7.21 8.75
CA PRO A 70 6.27 -7.24 7.40
C PRO A 70 5.42 -8.04 6.42
N ALA A 71 4.84 -9.17 6.86
CA ALA A 71 3.95 -9.96 6.02
C ALA A 71 2.77 -9.12 5.52
N TYR A 72 2.16 -8.34 6.41
CA TYR A 72 1.05 -7.47 6.07
C TYR A 72 1.47 -6.40 5.05
N ASP A 73 2.64 -5.80 5.22
CA ASP A 73 3.14 -4.79 4.28
C ASP A 73 3.29 -5.38 2.87
N TYR A 74 3.81 -6.59 2.75
CA TYR A 74 3.92 -7.24 1.44
C TYR A 74 2.57 -7.67 0.89
N CYS A 75 1.62 -8.04 1.75
CA CYS A 75 0.25 -8.32 1.34
C CYS A 75 -0.40 -7.06 0.74
N MET A 76 -0.21 -5.91 1.37
CA MET A 76 -0.72 -4.63 0.87
C MET A 76 -0.06 -4.25 -0.45
N LEU A 77 1.23 -4.49 -0.60
CA LEU A 77 1.93 -4.24 -1.85
C LEU A 77 1.36 -5.12 -2.97
N ALA A 78 1.13 -6.40 -2.69
CA ALA A 78 0.51 -7.31 -3.66
C ALA A 78 -0.88 -6.83 -4.06
N ALA A 79 -1.70 -6.39 -3.09
CA ALA A 79 -3.04 -5.89 -3.36
C ALA A 79 -3.01 -4.62 -4.20
N HIS A 80 -2.11 -3.70 -3.89
CA HIS A 80 -1.93 -2.47 -4.66
C HIS A 80 -1.50 -2.78 -6.10
N THR A 81 -0.53 -3.67 -6.27
CA THR A 81 -0.05 -4.09 -7.58
C THR A 81 -1.17 -4.73 -8.40
N PHE A 82 -1.99 -5.57 -7.76
CA PHE A 82 -3.15 -6.17 -8.40
C PHE A 82 -4.12 -5.10 -8.89
N ASN A 83 -4.41 -4.09 -8.06
CA ASN A 83 -5.34 -3.03 -8.43
C ASN A 83 -4.84 -2.26 -9.65
N VAL A 84 -3.54 -1.99 -9.74
CA VAL A 84 -2.95 -1.32 -10.90
C VAL A 84 -3.07 -2.20 -12.15
N LEU A 85 -2.76 -3.48 -12.04
CA LEU A 85 -2.87 -4.43 -13.16
C LEU A 85 -4.32 -4.53 -13.65
N ASP A 86 -5.28 -4.57 -12.74
CA ASP A 86 -6.69 -4.62 -13.07
C ASP A 86 -7.14 -3.34 -13.79
N ALA A 87 -6.70 -2.18 -13.30
CA ALA A 87 -7.00 -0.88 -13.90
C ALA A 87 -6.42 -0.77 -15.31
N ARG A 88 -5.27 -1.41 -15.56
CA ARG A 88 -4.63 -1.45 -16.90
C ARG A 88 -5.31 -2.43 -17.85
N GLY A 89 -6.28 -3.20 -17.36
CA GLY A 89 -6.93 -4.23 -18.18
C GLY A 89 -6.04 -5.42 -18.50
N ALA A 90 -4.99 -5.62 -17.72
CA ALA A 90 -4.01 -6.70 -17.96
C ALA A 90 -4.47 -8.05 -17.39
N ILE A 91 -5.55 -8.06 -16.62
CA ILE A 91 -6.06 -9.25 -15.93
C ILE A 91 -7.44 -9.59 -16.47
N SER A 92 -7.64 -10.86 -16.86
CA SER A 92 -8.94 -11.34 -17.32
C SER A 92 -9.91 -11.48 -16.15
N VAL A 93 -11.22 -11.61 -16.46
CA VAL A 93 -12.25 -11.80 -15.43
C VAL A 93 -11.99 -13.04 -14.59
N THR A 94 -11.57 -14.13 -15.23
CA THR A 94 -11.26 -15.39 -14.53
C THR A 94 -10.03 -15.22 -13.63
N GLN A 95 -8.97 -14.60 -14.14
CA GLN A 95 -7.76 -14.36 -13.37
C GLN A 95 -8.02 -13.43 -12.19
N ARG A 96 -8.90 -12.45 -12.37
CA ARG A 96 -9.24 -11.50 -11.29
C ARG A 96 -9.71 -12.22 -10.04
N GLN A 97 -10.60 -13.20 -10.19
CA GLN A 97 -11.13 -13.95 -9.06
C GLN A 97 -10.03 -14.73 -8.34
N ASP A 98 -9.13 -15.35 -9.09
CA ASP A 98 -8.02 -16.11 -8.52
C ASP A 98 -7.08 -15.18 -7.72
N TYR A 99 -6.76 -14.01 -8.26
CA TYR A 99 -5.92 -13.04 -7.55
C TYR A 99 -6.58 -12.52 -6.28
N ILE A 100 -7.88 -12.22 -6.35
CA ILE A 100 -8.63 -11.74 -5.18
C ILE A 100 -8.62 -12.81 -4.08
N LEU A 101 -8.83 -14.07 -4.42
CA LEU A 101 -8.80 -15.17 -3.45
C LEU A 101 -7.42 -15.30 -2.81
N LYS A 102 -6.35 -15.22 -3.60
CA LYS A 102 -4.98 -15.29 -3.10
C LYS A 102 -4.70 -14.16 -2.10
N ILE A 103 -5.09 -12.95 -2.44
CA ILE A 103 -4.88 -11.78 -1.58
C ILE A 103 -5.68 -11.92 -0.28
N ARG A 104 -6.92 -12.38 -0.37
CA ARG A 104 -7.78 -12.59 0.82
C ARG A 104 -7.19 -13.64 1.75
N GLU A 105 -6.67 -14.73 1.20
CA GLU A 105 -6.02 -15.76 2.00
C GLU A 105 -4.77 -15.25 2.70
N LEU A 106 -3.94 -14.46 2.00
CA LEU A 106 -2.77 -13.83 2.61
C LEU A 106 -3.17 -12.89 3.74
N ALA A 107 -4.18 -12.05 3.53
CA ALA A 107 -4.65 -11.13 4.54
C ALA A 107 -5.18 -11.87 5.77
N LYS A 108 -5.90 -12.97 5.56
CA LYS A 108 -6.41 -13.81 6.64
C LYS A 108 -5.25 -14.43 7.44
N GLU A 109 -4.25 -14.96 6.76
CA GLU A 109 -3.09 -15.56 7.40
C GLU A 109 -2.29 -14.50 8.18
N CYS A 110 -2.15 -13.29 7.65
CA CYS A 110 -1.52 -12.18 8.35
C CYS A 110 -2.26 -11.84 9.64
N ALA A 111 -3.58 -11.78 9.59
CA ALA A 111 -4.41 -11.48 10.76
C ALA A 111 -4.28 -12.58 11.82
N LEU A 112 -4.32 -13.84 11.41
CA LEU A 112 -4.19 -14.97 12.33
C LEU A 112 -2.80 -15.02 12.97
N THR A 113 -1.75 -14.74 12.19
CA THR A 113 -0.38 -14.69 12.70
C THR A 113 -0.21 -13.55 13.71
N TYR A 114 -0.78 -12.39 13.42
CA TYR A 114 -0.75 -11.25 14.34
C TYR A 114 -1.47 -11.57 15.64
N LYS A 115 -2.65 -12.18 15.55
CA LYS A 115 -3.42 -12.57 16.74
C LYS A 115 -2.65 -13.57 17.59
N ALA A 116 -2.02 -14.57 16.95
CA ALA A 116 -1.21 -15.55 17.66
C ALA A 116 -0.02 -14.89 18.38
N SER A 117 0.58 -13.88 17.75
CA SER A 117 1.68 -13.12 18.36
C SER A 117 1.24 -12.36 19.61
N ILE A 118 0.06 -11.72 19.55
CA ILE A 118 -0.52 -11.00 20.69
C ILE A 118 -0.83 -11.97 21.82
N ASP A 119 -1.46 -13.10 21.51
CA ASP A 119 -1.83 -14.10 22.52
C ASP A 119 -0.59 -14.68 23.20
N ALA A 120 0.47 -14.95 22.42
CA ALA A 120 1.71 -15.44 22.97
C ALA A 120 2.39 -14.42 23.88
N ALA A 121 2.39 -13.14 23.50
CA ALA A 121 2.94 -12.07 24.34
C ALA A 121 2.15 -11.91 25.63
N ALA A 122 0.81 -11.97 25.56
CA ALA A 122 -0.04 -11.89 26.75
C ALA A 122 0.21 -13.05 27.71
N GLN A 123 0.41 -14.28 27.18
CA GLN A 123 0.72 -15.44 28.00
C GLN A 123 2.09 -15.31 28.67
N ASN A 124 3.07 -14.79 27.94
CA ASN A 124 4.42 -14.58 28.50
C ASN A 124 4.41 -13.52 29.59
N ASP A 125 3.67 -12.45 29.43
CA ASP A 125 3.52 -11.42 30.44
C ASP A 125 2.83 -11.98 31.70
N ALA A 126 1.79 -12.79 31.51
CA ALA A 126 1.08 -13.43 32.63
C ALA A 126 2.00 -14.41 33.38
N LYS A 127 2.91 -15.09 32.68
CA LYS A 127 3.85 -16.02 33.31
C LYS A 127 5.05 -15.30 33.95
N GLY A 128 5.35 -14.11 33.51
CA GLY A 128 6.47 -13.30 34.01
C GLY A 128 6.20 -12.64 35.36
N GLU A 129 4.95 -12.64 35.77
CA GLU A 129 4.55 -12.12 37.08
C GLU A 129 4.62 -13.24 38.12
#